data_84ac59e663e526667798029774ef53e2
#
_entry.id   84ac59e663e526667798029774ef53e2
#
_cell.length_a   1.000
_cell.length_b   1.000
_cell.length_c   1.000
_cell.angle_alpha   90.00
_cell.angle_beta   90.00
_cell.angle_gamma   90.00
#
_symmetry.space_group_name_H-M   'P 1'
#
loop_
_entity.id
_entity.type
_entity.pdbx_description
1 polymer ?
#
loop_
_entity_poly.entity_id
_entity_poly.type
_entity_poly.pdbx_seq_one_letter_code
_entity_poly.pdbx_strand_id
1 'polypeptide(L)'
;MRNAHRALLLGLVAALAAGAAVAQVDFSQYVALGDSLTAGVTNFGSVETYQKNSVPAIIARQAGITSFQQPLVSEPGLPPLLYLKALNVTPLGISPDIEMKSGFGAPLNATLPAPYNNLGIDGANTLDLLTRTGDIHNLAADLAQYAAGAVGKNVPFSDLVLRFPVFPGTSTPAPAVAQAIALQPTFITVGIGSNEALGAAEAAVVIDGVTMTTLADFQTQYTQLLGALRQARPSATIMVATIQDVLPFVTTVKPYIVNPANGSHIPLIGENGPLTENDFVTLLASSLLAQGIGIPQAAGGTGLPLPEGSVDQTGLHAGVILRAAEMGALVQRIGEYNGVIKSVAAAVGAKVIDINAIWRGWNANGVLIGGIHVTTSFLTGGMFGYDGVHPTALGYALLAREWIKAINSNFGTKLADIDLRPFLTGEGAASATSVLAANTIVSEQAAVAMVKAYAPYALTDKLQPGHAVHRHIVARPNVERTATDKP
;
A
#
# COMPACT_ATOMS: atom_id res chain seq x y z
N MET A 1 69.10 -1.31 18.17
CA MET A 1 68.24 -1.82 17.12
C MET A 1 66.92 -2.55 17.63
N ARG A 2 66.98 -3.28 18.76
CA ARG A 2 65.84 -4.04 19.29
C ARG A 2 64.68 -3.17 19.81
N ASN A 3 64.91 -1.93 20.26
CA ASN A 3 63.88 -1.05 20.80
C ASN A 3 63.10 -0.25 19.72
N ALA A 4 63.73 -0.03 18.55
CA ALA A 4 63.08 0.66 17.43
C ALA A 4 61.99 -0.21 16.75
N HIS A 5 62.19 -1.53 16.68
CA HIS A 5 61.23 -2.47 16.10
C HIS A 5 60.00 -2.69 17.01
N ARG A 6 60.15 -2.57 18.34
CA ARG A 6 59.02 -2.66 19.28
C ARG A 6 58.11 -1.41 19.24
N ALA A 7 58.71 -0.24 19.05
CA ALA A 7 57.94 1.01 18.90
C ALA A 7 57.15 1.04 17.57
N LEU A 8 57.73 0.51 16.48
CA LEU A 8 57.09 0.42 15.16
C LEU A 8 55.92 -0.58 15.16
N LEU A 9 56.05 -1.72 15.83
CA LEU A 9 54.99 -2.72 15.96
C LEU A 9 53.83 -2.23 16.84
N LEU A 10 54.10 -1.50 17.92
CA LEU A 10 53.06 -0.90 18.77
C LEU A 10 52.33 0.24 18.07
N GLY A 11 53.00 1.03 17.23
CA GLY A 11 52.39 2.06 16.40
C GLY A 11 51.50 1.49 15.30
N LEU A 12 51.87 0.36 14.70
CA LEU A 12 51.08 -0.31 13.64
C LEU A 12 49.82 -1.00 14.21
N VAL A 13 49.90 -1.57 15.41
CA VAL A 13 48.76 -2.19 16.11
C VAL A 13 47.77 -1.12 16.59
N ALA A 14 48.27 0.06 17.03
CA ALA A 14 47.41 1.17 17.41
C ALA A 14 46.70 1.82 16.21
N ALA A 15 47.32 1.83 15.01
CA ALA A 15 46.72 2.33 13.78
C ALA A 15 45.66 1.37 13.19
N LEU A 16 45.77 0.05 13.44
CA LEU A 16 44.77 -0.96 13.03
C LEU A 16 43.58 -1.04 14.00
N ALA A 17 43.70 -0.48 15.21
CA ALA A 17 42.63 -0.39 16.20
C ALA A 17 41.79 0.90 16.07
N ALA A 18 42.09 1.80 15.14
CA ALA A 18 41.19 2.82 14.70
C ALA A 18 40.13 2.14 13.82
N GLY A 19 39.26 1.32 14.45
CA GLY A 19 38.04 0.83 13.83
C GLY A 19 37.35 2.01 13.22
N ALA A 20 37.04 1.94 11.92
CA ALA A 20 36.22 2.96 11.26
C ALA A 20 35.02 3.17 12.16
N ALA A 21 34.97 4.34 12.82
CA ALA A 21 33.79 4.74 13.57
C ALA A 21 32.63 4.72 12.52
N VAL A 22 31.78 3.72 12.59
CA VAL A 22 30.58 3.68 11.77
C VAL A 22 29.86 4.97 12.12
N ALA A 23 29.82 5.90 11.16
CA ALA A 23 29.15 7.17 11.38
C ALA A 23 27.74 6.87 11.88
N GLN A 24 27.42 7.33 13.08
CA GLN A 24 26.10 7.13 13.67
C GLN A 24 25.09 7.73 12.72
N VAL A 25 23.99 7.01 12.43
CA VAL A 25 22.90 7.52 11.60
C VAL A 25 22.32 8.78 12.24
N ASP A 26 22.25 9.83 11.44
CA ASP A 26 21.64 11.09 11.84
C ASP A 26 20.16 11.06 11.46
N PHE A 27 19.29 11.01 12.46
CA PHE A 27 17.83 11.06 12.27
C PHE A 27 17.24 12.47 12.40
N SER A 28 18.06 13.52 12.57
CA SER A 28 17.59 14.87 12.87
C SER A 28 16.64 15.44 11.82
N GLN A 29 16.82 15.04 10.56
CA GLN A 29 15.93 15.36 9.44
C GLN A 29 15.49 14.07 8.73
N TYR A 30 14.54 13.37 9.35
CA TYR A 30 13.92 12.18 8.78
C TYR A 30 12.80 12.57 7.82
N VAL A 31 12.82 12.00 6.60
CA VAL A 31 11.79 12.13 5.58
C VAL A 31 11.40 10.75 5.06
N ALA A 32 10.12 10.52 4.90
CA ALA A 32 9.56 9.30 4.32
C ALA A 32 8.85 9.61 3.01
N LEU A 33 9.15 8.84 1.96
CA LEU A 33 8.53 8.87 0.64
C LEU A 33 7.81 7.55 0.40
N GLY A 34 6.62 7.59 -0.20
CA GLY A 34 5.93 6.35 -0.55
C GLY A 34 4.47 6.53 -0.91
N ASP A 35 3.76 5.42 -0.81
CA ASP A 35 2.34 5.28 -1.10
C ASP A 35 1.46 5.31 0.17
N SER A 36 0.29 4.68 0.09
CA SER A 36 -0.66 4.53 1.19
C SER A 36 -0.07 3.88 2.45
N LEU A 37 0.84 2.93 2.29
CA LEU A 37 1.50 2.27 3.42
C LEU A 37 2.41 3.23 4.19
N THR A 38 3.05 4.15 3.50
CA THR A 38 3.84 5.24 4.09
C THR A 38 2.92 6.29 4.72
N ALA A 39 1.81 6.62 4.07
CA ALA A 39 0.82 7.56 4.59
C ALA A 39 0.13 7.07 5.88
N GLY A 40 0.04 5.76 6.10
CA GLY A 40 -0.67 5.16 7.23
C GLY A 40 -2.17 5.01 6.99
N VAL A 41 -2.55 4.69 5.74
CA VAL A 41 -3.94 4.36 5.38
C VAL A 41 -4.37 3.09 6.08
N THR A 42 -5.54 3.09 6.67
CA THR A 42 -6.17 1.92 7.31
C THR A 42 -7.66 1.93 7.01
N ASN A 43 -8.27 0.78 6.81
CA ASN A 43 -9.69 0.69 6.49
C ASN A 43 -10.08 1.62 5.32
N PHE A 44 -9.26 1.62 4.26
CA PHE A 44 -9.44 2.37 3.04
C PHE A 44 -9.12 3.88 3.09
N GLY A 45 -9.07 4.51 4.26
CA GLY A 45 -8.88 5.96 4.37
C GLY A 45 -7.76 6.36 5.32
N SER A 46 -7.40 7.64 5.25
CA SER A 46 -6.49 8.29 6.18
C SER A 46 -7.26 9.05 7.25
N VAL A 47 -6.88 8.84 8.51
CA VAL A 47 -7.36 9.62 9.65
C VAL A 47 -6.23 9.76 10.67
N GLU A 48 -6.23 10.86 11.41
CA GLU A 48 -5.15 11.21 12.35
C GLU A 48 -4.73 10.05 13.26
N THR A 49 -5.69 9.30 13.82
CA THR A 49 -5.44 8.18 14.72
C THR A 49 -4.61 7.06 14.09
N TYR A 50 -4.85 6.77 12.81
CA TYR A 50 -4.08 5.77 12.06
C TYR A 50 -2.77 6.35 11.52
N GLN A 51 -2.80 7.57 10.98
CA GLN A 51 -1.62 8.24 10.46
C GLN A 51 -0.51 8.37 11.51
N LYS A 52 -0.88 8.62 12.77
CA LYS A 52 0.07 8.62 13.90
C LYS A 52 0.68 7.25 14.22
N ASN A 53 0.11 6.19 13.67
CA ASN A 53 0.61 4.82 13.78
C ASN A 53 1.20 4.28 12.47
N SER A 54 1.41 5.14 11.46
CA SER A 54 2.14 4.78 10.24
C SER A 54 3.58 4.35 10.56
N VAL A 55 4.17 3.54 9.69
CA VAL A 55 5.57 3.11 9.85
C VAL A 55 6.51 4.28 10.08
N PRO A 56 6.48 5.36 9.26
CA PRO A 56 7.36 6.51 9.49
C PRO A 56 7.13 7.22 10.83
N ALA A 57 5.87 7.36 11.25
CA ALA A 57 5.55 7.99 12.52
C ALA A 57 6.09 7.20 13.72
N ILE A 58 6.01 5.87 13.65
CA ILE A 58 6.56 4.99 14.68
C ILE A 58 8.09 5.06 14.69
N ILE A 59 8.74 5.00 13.52
CA ILE A 59 10.21 5.14 13.42
C ILE A 59 10.65 6.48 14.00
N ALA A 60 9.97 7.58 13.66
CA ALA A 60 10.27 8.91 14.18
C ALA A 60 10.19 8.94 15.73
N ARG A 61 9.12 8.37 16.32
CA ARG A 61 8.98 8.28 17.78
C ARG A 61 10.11 7.50 18.43
N GLN A 62 10.50 6.34 17.86
CA GLN A 62 11.58 5.50 18.40
C GLN A 62 12.95 6.15 18.22
N ALA A 63 13.11 7.02 17.20
CA ALA A 63 14.31 7.83 17.01
C ALA A 63 14.32 9.12 17.88
N GLY A 64 13.27 9.38 18.68
CA GLY A 64 13.15 10.57 19.52
C GLY A 64 12.87 11.86 18.75
N ILE A 65 12.36 11.78 17.52
CA ILE A 65 12.03 12.94 16.71
C ILE A 65 10.65 13.47 17.10
N THR A 66 10.60 14.67 17.66
CA THR A 66 9.35 15.32 18.08
C THR A 66 8.73 16.22 17.01
N SER A 67 9.52 16.59 15.99
CA SER A 67 9.14 17.52 14.92
C SER A 67 8.66 16.83 13.62
N PHE A 68 8.43 15.51 13.65
CA PHE A 68 8.00 14.78 12.45
C PHE A 68 6.56 15.15 12.06
N GLN A 69 6.42 15.85 10.95
CA GLN A 69 5.14 16.37 10.46
C GLN A 69 4.50 15.44 9.42
N GLN A 70 3.19 15.30 9.48
CA GLN A 70 2.40 14.45 8.60
C GLN A 70 1.14 15.19 8.13
N PRO A 71 0.56 14.86 6.95
CA PRO A 71 -0.69 15.45 6.46
C PRO A 71 -1.90 14.85 7.20
N LEU A 72 -2.13 15.30 8.44
CA LEU A 72 -3.17 14.75 9.29
C LEU A 72 -4.58 15.12 8.81
N VAL A 73 -5.50 14.17 8.90
CA VAL A 73 -6.90 14.28 8.47
C VAL A 73 -7.84 13.93 9.63
N SER A 74 -8.94 14.65 9.74
CA SER A 74 -9.99 14.38 10.74
C SER A 74 -10.88 13.19 10.33
N GLU A 75 -11.67 12.67 11.28
CA GLU A 75 -12.81 11.82 10.96
C GLU A 75 -13.77 12.54 9.97
N PRO A 76 -14.47 11.83 9.06
CA PRO A 76 -14.51 10.37 8.92
C PRO A 76 -13.40 9.79 8.05
N GLY A 77 -12.37 10.54 7.75
CA GLY A 77 -11.23 10.13 6.92
C GLY A 77 -11.27 10.64 5.49
N LEU A 78 -10.14 10.50 4.81
CA LEU A 78 -9.95 10.86 3.41
C LEU A 78 -9.21 9.72 2.69
N PRO A 79 -9.85 8.94 1.79
CA PRO A 79 -11.31 8.76 1.67
C PRO A 79 -11.98 8.40 2.99
N PRO A 80 -13.33 8.37 3.05
CA PRO A 80 -14.03 7.95 4.25
C PRO A 80 -13.69 6.50 4.62
N LEU A 81 -13.53 6.24 5.90
CA LEU A 81 -13.18 4.91 6.41
C LEU A 81 -14.28 3.88 6.13
N LEU A 82 -13.86 2.65 5.85
CA LEU A 82 -14.71 1.48 6.00
C LEU A 82 -14.88 1.14 7.48
N TYR A 83 -16.03 0.61 7.84
CA TYR A 83 -16.32 0.15 9.18
C TYR A 83 -17.19 -1.10 9.17
N LEU A 84 -17.06 -1.92 10.21
CA LEU A 84 -17.92 -3.07 10.42
C LEU A 84 -19.25 -2.58 11.00
N LYS A 85 -20.32 -2.65 10.19
CA LYS A 85 -21.68 -2.25 10.61
C LYS A 85 -22.32 -3.31 11.49
N ALA A 86 -22.21 -4.57 11.09
CA ALA A 86 -22.85 -5.68 11.77
C ALA A 86 -22.10 -7.00 11.53
N LEU A 87 -22.33 -7.95 12.45
CA LEU A 87 -22.02 -9.35 12.25
C LEU A 87 -23.37 -10.09 12.15
N ASN A 88 -23.74 -10.49 10.93
CA ASN A 88 -24.97 -11.17 10.68
C ASN A 88 -24.78 -12.68 10.85
N VAL A 89 -25.65 -13.32 11.63
CA VAL A 89 -25.68 -14.79 11.72
C VAL A 89 -26.55 -15.34 10.61
N THR A 90 -25.98 -16.13 9.73
CA THR A 90 -26.67 -16.78 8.61
C THR A 90 -26.59 -18.30 8.77
N PRO A 91 -27.42 -19.08 8.06
CA PRO A 91 -27.29 -20.54 8.03
C PRO A 91 -25.92 -21.04 7.55
N LEU A 92 -25.15 -20.17 6.83
CA LEU A 92 -23.81 -20.46 6.33
C LEU A 92 -22.69 -19.93 7.25
N GLY A 93 -23.04 -19.40 8.41
CA GLY A 93 -22.09 -18.86 9.39
C GLY A 93 -22.27 -17.36 9.66
N ILE A 94 -21.25 -16.73 10.23
CA ILE A 94 -21.25 -15.28 10.49
C ILE A 94 -20.86 -14.55 9.23
N SER A 95 -21.68 -13.57 8.83
CA SER A 95 -21.46 -12.70 7.67
C SER A 95 -21.22 -11.27 8.15
N PRO A 96 -19.99 -10.76 8.09
CA PRO A 96 -19.70 -9.35 8.38
C PRO A 96 -20.31 -8.44 7.32
N ASP A 97 -20.94 -7.35 7.76
CA ASP A 97 -21.46 -6.29 6.91
C ASP A 97 -20.53 -5.07 7.04
N ILE A 98 -19.83 -4.74 5.95
CA ILE A 98 -18.85 -3.66 5.88
C ILE A 98 -19.43 -2.52 5.05
N GLU A 99 -19.50 -1.35 5.66
CA GLU A 99 -19.95 -0.12 5.03
C GLU A 99 -18.87 0.96 5.03
N MET A 100 -19.11 2.02 4.27
CA MET A 100 -18.27 3.22 4.23
C MET A 100 -18.95 4.34 5.03
N LYS A 101 -18.16 5.06 5.84
CA LYS A 101 -18.61 6.29 6.50
C LYS A 101 -18.97 7.33 5.44
N SER A 102 -19.87 8.22 5.75
CA SER A 102 -20.31 9.29 4.85
C SER A 102 -19.49 10.58 5.04
N GLY A 103 -19.32 11.35 3.95
CA GLY A 103 -18.60 12.61 3.93
C GLY A 103 -17.08 12.43 3.82
N PHE A 104 -16.33 13.53 3.89
CA PHE A 104 -14.88 13.54 3.86
C PHE A 104 -14.32 14.24 5.11
N GLY A 105 -13.21 13.72 5.62
CA GLY A 105 -12.45 14.39 6.67
C GLY A 105 -11.76 15.64 6.14
N ALA A 106 -11.44 16.56 7.04
CA ALA A 106 -10.76 17.81 6.73
C ALA A 106 -9.26 17.72 7.10
N PRO A 107 -8.37 18.40 6.34
CA PRO A 107 -6.98 18.56 6.74
C PRO A 107 -6.87 19.28 8.09
N LEU A 108 -6.07 18.74 9.02
CA LEU A 108 -5.91 19.31 10.37
C LEU A 108 -4.73 20.31 10.47
N ASN A 109 -3.75 20.20 9.57
CA ASN A 109 -2.52 20.99 9.62
C ASN A 109 -2.04 21.47 8.24
N ALA A 110 -2.97 21.78 7.35
CA ALA A 110 -2.66 22.25 5.99
C ALA A 110 -1.90 23.59 5.96
N THR A 111 -1.95 24.39 7.02
CA THR A 111 -1.29 25.68 7.14
C THR A 111 0.17 25.62 7.60
N LEU A 112 0.71 24.42 7.83
CA LEU A 112 2.12 24.25 8.22
C LEU A 112 3.04 24.94 7.19
N PRO A 113 3.97 25.83 7.61
CA PRO A 113 4.80 26.62 6.70
C PRO A 113 6.05 25.89 6.19
N ALA A 114 5.91 24.58 5.92
CA ALA A 114 6.97 23.70 5.42
C ALA A 114 6.35 22.48 4.74
N PRO A 115 7.09 21.74 3.89
CA PRO A 115 6.68 20.41 3.47
C PRO A 115 6.47 19.48 4.68
N TYR A 116 5.68 18.43 4.48
CA TYR A 116 5.58 17.37 5.48
C TYR A 116 6.83 16.47 5.46
N ASN A 117 7.17 15.91 6.60
CA ASN A 117 8.21 14.86 6.69
C ASN A 117 7.72 13.52 6.13
N ASN A 118 6.43 13.23 6.32
CA ASN A 118 5.78 12.09 5.67
C ASN A 118 5.15 12.54 4.35
N LEU A 119 5.77 12.15 3.25
CA LEU A 119 5.34 12.39 1.87
C LEU A 119 4.73 11.12 1.25
N GLY A 120 4.09 10.28 2.07
CA GLY A 120 3.28 9.17 1.59
C GLY A 120 2.00 9.69 0.93
N ILE A 121 1.73 9.25 -0.30
CA ILE A 121 0.57 9.66 -1.10
C ILE A 121 -0.27 8.41 -1.38
N ASP A 122 -1.50 8.40 -0.87
CA ASP A 122 -2.41 7.27 -1.09
C ASP A 122 -2.70 7.06 -2.58
N GLY A 123 -2.51 5.81 -3.04
CA GLY A 123 -2.70 5.44 -4.45
C GLY A 123 -1.56 5.84 -5.39
N ALA A 124 -0.47 6.43 -4.89
CA ALA A 124 0.66 6.84 -5.74
C ALA A 124 1.48 5.65 -6.24
N ASN A 125 1.95 5.76 -7.47
CA ASN A 125 3.00 4.93 -8.05
C ASN A 125 4.33 5.68 -8.06
N THR A 126 5.40 5.04 -8.54
CA THR A 126 6.74 5.62 -8.57
C THR A 126 6.81 6.90 -9.43
N LEU A 127 6.09 6.93 -10.55
CA LEU A 127 6.03 8.11 -11.42
C LEU A 127 5.36 9.30 -10.73
N ASP A 128 4.33 9.05 -9.91
CA ASP A 128 3.65 10.11 -9.16
C ASP A 128 4.60 10.85 -8.20
N LEU A 129 5.53 10.14 -7.53
CA LEU A 129 6.51 10.78 -6.65
C LEU A 129 7.48 11.71 -7.40
N LEU A 130 7.70 11.45 -8.68
CA LEU A 130 8.60 12.22 -9.54
C LEU A 130 7.93 13.40 -10.24
N THR A 131 6.65 13.29 -10.57
CA THR A 131 6.02 14.19 -11.52
C THR A 131 4.74 14.84 -11.02
N ARG A 132 3.99 14.16 -10.13
CA ARG A 132 2.74 14.70 -9.64
C ARG A 132 2.98 15.84 -8.69
N THR A 133 2.22 16.90 -8.88
CA THR A 133 2.19 18.09 -8.01
C THR A 133 0.83 18.19 -7.35
N GLY A 134 0.70 19.02 -6.32
CA GLY A 134 -0.56 19.25 -5.64
C GLY A 134 -0.73 20.69 -5.22
N ASP A 135 -1.99 21.11 -5.09
CA ASP A 135 -2.36 22.42 -4.58
C ASP A 135 -3.58 22.26 -3.67
N ILE A 136 -3.42 22.65 -2.42
CA ILE A 136 -4.49 22.54 -1.41
C ILE A 136 -5.80 23.27 -1.83
N HIS A 137 -5.71 24.27 -2.69
CA HIS A 137 -6.89 24.99 -3.20
C HIS A 137 -7.71 24.15 -4.18
N ASN A 138 -7.12 23.13 -4.79
CA ASN A 138 -7.80 22.18 -5.68
C ASN A 138 -8.45 21.03 -4.93
N LEU A 139 -8.07 20.77 -3.68
CA LEU A 139 -8.48 19.60 -2.91
C LEU A 139 -10.00 19.36 -2.95
N ALA A 140 -10.82 20.40 -2.76
CA ALA A 140 -12.27 20.24 -2.74
C ALA A 140 -12.84 19.84 -4.11
N ALA A 141 -12.30 20.42 -5.20
CA ALA A 141 -12.71 20.09 -6.56
C ALA A 141 -12.29 18.67 -6.95
N ASP A 142 -11.07 18.29 -6.59
CA ASP A 142 -10.51 16.97 -6.91
C ASP A 142 -11.14 15.86 -6.07
N LEU A 143 -11.58 16.16 -4.84
CA LEU A 143 -12.43 15.25 -4.06
C LEU A 143 -13.80 15.02 -4.72
N ALA A 144 -14.40 16.06 -5.31
CA ALA A 144 -15.65 15.89 -6.06
C ALA A 144 -15.44 15.04 -7.32
N GLN A 145 -14.33 15.22 -8.04
CA GLN A 145 -13.96 14.38 -9.18
C GLN A 145 -13.67 12.94 -8.77
N TYR A 146 -12.98 12.75 -7.64
CA TYR A 146 -12.75 11.42 -7.07
C TYR A 146 -14.09 10.73 -6.71
N ALA A 147 -14.99 11.43 -6.02
CA ALA A 147 -16.31 10.89 -5.68
C ALA A 147 -17.13 10.51 -6.92
N ALA A 148 -16.97 11.28 -8.01
CA ALA A 148 -17.57 10.96 -9.31
C ALA A 148 -16.86 9.80 -10.05
N GLY A 149 -15.68 9.36 -9.58
CA GLY A 149 -14.88 8.33 -10.24
C GLY A 149 -14.13 8.82 -11.48
N ALA A 150 -13.97 10.13 -11.63
CA ALA A 150 -13.26 10.73 -12.76
C ALA A 150 -11.73 10.70 -12.56
N VAL A 151 -11.27 10.70 -11.31
CA VAL A 151 -9.84 10.63 -10.95
C VAL A 151 -9.61 9.61 -9.84
N GLY A 152 -8.37 9.12 -9.73
CA GLY A 152 -7.95 8.26 -8.63
C GLY A 152 -7.70 9.03 -7.35
N LYS A 153 -7.63 8.31 -6.23
CA LYS A 153 -7.38 8.89 -4.91
C LYS A 153 -6.00 9.57 -4.80
N ASN A 154 -5.03 9.19 -5.63
CA ASN A 154 -3.72 9.85 -5.69
C ASN A 154 -3.79 11.34 -6.09
N VAL A 155 -4.87 11.79 -6.73
CA VAL A 155 -5.04 13.21 -7.13
C VAL A 155 -5.34 14.08 -5.92
N PRO A 156 -6.46 13.92 -5.18
CA PRO A 156 -6.75 14.74 -4.01
C PRO A 156 -5.72 14.54 -2.87
N PHE A 157 -5.12 13.34 -2.75
CA PHE A 157 -4.02 13.14 -1.80
C PHE A 157 -2.77 13.91 -2.17
N SER A 158 -2.47 14.07 -3.46
CA SER A 158 -1.37 14.94 -3.88
C SER A 158 -1.61 16.40 -3.49
N ASP A 159 -2.84 16.89 -3.62
CA ASP A 159 -3.19 18.26 -3.20
C ASP A 159 -2.97 18.47 -1.70
N LEU A 160 -3.33 17.47 -0.89
CA LEU A 160 -3.11 17.52 0.54
C LEU A 160 -1.62 17.45 0.90
N VAL A 161 -0.90 16.47 0.35
CA VAL A 161 0.49 16.16 0.74
C VAL A 161 1.48 17.15 0.14
N LEU A 162 1.31 17.52 -1.13
CA LEU A 162 2.26 18.31 -1.90
C LEU A 162 1.90 19.81 -1.94
N ARG A 163 1.10 20.27 -1.00
CA ARG A 163 0.55 21.62 -0.91
C ARG A 163 1.58 22.75 -0.79
N PHE A 164 2.84 22.44 -0.42
CA PHE A 164 3.84 23.46 -0.11
C PHE A 164 4.76 23.73 -1.30
N PRO A 165 4.85 24.99 -1.79
CA PRO A 165 5.79 25.37 -2.82
C PRO A 165 7.22 25.39 -2.24
N VAL A 166 8.16 24.67 -2.87
CA VAL A 166 9.54 24.55 -2.37
C VAL A 166 10.57 25.35 -3.18
N PHE A 167 10.14 25.96 -4.28
CA PHE A 167 11.04 26.79 -5.10
C PHE A 167 10.98 28.24 -4.61
N PRO A 168 12.12 28.84 -4.15
CA PRO A 168 12.14 30.19 -3.60
C PRO A 168 11.55 31.23 -4.55
N GLY A 169 10.67 32.08 -4.01
CA GLY A 169 10.06 33.20 -4.78
C GLY A 169 9.00 32.74 -5.80
N THR A 170 8.56 31.51 -5.75
CA THR A 170 7.51 30.99 -6.65
C THR A 170 6.39 30.34 -5.85
N SER A 171 5.21 30.26 -6.44
CA SER A 171 4.10 29.41 -6.01
C SER A 171 4.04 28.11 -6.81
N THR A 172 5.10 27.76 -7.53
CA THR A 172 5.12 26.59 -8.42
C THR A 172 4.99 25.30 -7.60
N PRO A 173 3.99 24.47 -7.86
CA PRO A 173 3.86 23.18 -7.21
C PRO A 173 5.07 22.28 -7.48
N ALA A 174 5.43 21.47 -6.50
CA ALA A 174 6.59 20.58 -6.60
C ALA A 174 6.22 19.13 -6.28
N PRO A 175 6.79 18.16 -7.00
CA PRO A 175 6.56 16.74 -6.72
C PRO A 175 7.20 16.31 -5.40
N ALA A 176 6.81 15.12 -4.91
CA ALA A 176 7.24 14.58 -3.61
C ALA A 176 8.77 14.54 -3.47
N VAL A 177 9.48 14.12 -4.51
CA VAL A 177 10.96 14.05 -4.49
C VAL A 177 11.59 15.43 -4.28
N ALA A 178 11.05 16.48 -4.92
CA ALA A 178 11.56 17.85 -4.76
C ALA A 178 11.24 18.40 -3.35
N GLN A 179 10.06 18.11 -2.80
CA GLN A 179 9.70 18.48 -1.43
C GLN A 179 10.59 17.77 -0.40
N ALA A 180 10.87 16.47 -0.61
CA ALA A 180 11.81 15.73 0.23
C ALA A 180 13.21 16.36 0.22
N ILE A 181 13.73 16.69 -0.96
CA ILE A 181 15.06 17.31 -1.12
C ILE A 181 15.11 18.69 -0.43
N ALA A 182 14.05 19.48 -0.52
CA ALA A 182 13.97 20.80 0.11
C ALA A 182 14.04 20.75 1.65
N LEU A 183 13.60 19.66 2.26
CA LEU A 183 13.75 19.41 3.70
C LEU A 183 15.18 19.08 4.14
N GLN A 184 16.12 18.94 3.21
CA GLN A 184 17.53 18.58 3.45
C GLN A 184 17.70 17.34 4.34
N PRO A 185 17.07 16.20 3.99
CA PRO A 185 17.04 15.03 4.86
C PRO A 185 18.41 14.45 5.15
N THR A 186 18.59 13.97 6.37
CA THR A 186 19.74 13.18 6.82
C THR A 186 19.43 11.68 6.80
N PHE A 187 18.17 11.32 7.02
CA PHE A 187 17.66 9.95 6.92
C PHE A 187 16.41 9.91 6.04
N ILE A 188 16.38 8.98 5.09
CA ILE A 188 15.28 8.84 4.12
C ILE A 188 14.81 7.39 4.10
N THR A 189 13.51 7.17 4.24
CA THR A 189 12.88 5.88 3.91
C THR A 189 12.05 6.01 2.65
N VAL A 190 12.09 4.97 1.80
CA VAL A 190 11.29 4.90 0.56
C VAL A 190 10.53 3.59 0.54
N GLY A 191 9.19 3.68 0.58
CA GLY A 191 8.28 2.54 0.49
C GLY A 191 7.27 2.79 -0.61
N ILE A 192 7.63 2.48 -1.87
CA ILE A 192 6.82 2.75 -3.07
C ILE A 192 6.90 1.58 -4.04
N GLY A 193 5.84 1.40 -4.82
CA GLY A 193 5.78 0.43 -5.90
C GLY A 193 4.63 -0.57 -5.77
N SER A 194 3.91 -0.59 -4.67
CA SER A 194 2.75 -1.48 -4.49
C SER A 194 1.68 -1.23 -5.55
N ASN A 195 1.42 0.03 -5.87
CA ASN A 195 0.40 0.43 -6.86
C ASN A 195 0.81 0.14 -8.32
N GLU A 196 2.07 -0.23 -8.57
CA GLU A 196 2.52 -0.69 -9.89
C GLU A 196 1.86 -2.01 -10.32
N ALA A 197 1.46 -2.83 -9.34
CA ALA A 197 0.86 -4.14 -9.56
C ALA A 197 -0.56 -4.26 -8.99
N LEU A 198 -0.91 -3.45 -7.97
CA LEU A 198 -2.19 -3.55 -7.25
C LEU A 198 -3.38 -3.35 -8.18
N GLY A 199 -3.29 -2.45 -9.15
CA GLY A 199 -4.35 -2.23 -10.14
C GLY A 199 -4.73 -3.49 -10.93
N ALA A 200 -3.78 -4.38 -11.20
CA ALA A 200 -4.06 -5.66 -11.86
C ALA A 200 -4.85 -6.62 -10.95
N ALA A 201 -4.48 -6.68 -9.67
CA ALA A 201 -5.19 -7.51 -8.69
C ALA A 201 -6.63 -7.05 -8.47
N GLU A 202 -6.85 -5.74 -8.41
CA GLU A 202 -8.16 -5.16 -8.16
C GLU A 202 -9.07 -5.18 -9.39
N ALA A 203 -8.47 -5.04 -10.56
CA ALA A 203 -9.16 -5.21 -11.82
C ALA A 203 -9.46 -6.67 -12.12
N ALA A 204 -8.77 -7.59 -11.44
CA ALA A 204 -8.75 -9.01 -11.77
C ALA A 204 -8.45 -9.22 -13.26
N VAL A 205 -7.47 -8.49 -13.78
CA VAL A 205 -6.94 -8.64 -15.14
C VAL A 205 -5.49 -8.16 -15.21
N VAL A 206 -4.61 -9.00 -15.73
CA VAL A 206 -3.16 -8.78 -15.68
C VAL A 206 -2.65 -8.44 -17.07
N ILE A 207 -2.42 -7.15 -17.34
CA ILE A 207 -1.95 -6.64 -18.62
C ILE A 207 -0.80 -5.67 -18.42
N ASP A 208 0.36 -6.02 -18.99
CA ASP A 208 1.56 -5.18 -18.93
C ASP A 208 1.36 -3.84 -19.62
N GLY A 209 1.76 -2.75 -18.97
CA GLY A 209 1.59 -1.39 -19.45
C GLY A 209 0.16 -0.84 -19.35
N VAL A 210 -0.82 -1.63 -18.89
CA VAL A 210 -2.22 -1.21 -18.73
C VAL A 210 -2.68 -1.32 -17.29
N THR A 211 -2.68 -2.53 -16.71
CA THR A 211 -3.06 -2.76 -15.32
C THR A 211 -1.86 -2.90 -14.39
N MET A 212 -0.68 -3.08 -14.97
CA MET A 212 0.62 -3.06 -14.30
C MET A 212 1.55 -2.08 -15.02
N THR A 213 2.47 -1.46 -14.31
CA THR A 213 3.57 -0.68 -14.92
C THR A 213 4.52 -1.64 -15.65
N THR A 214 5.03 -1.27 -16.84
CA THR A 214 6.04 -2.09 -17.50
C THR A 214 7.31 -2.17 -16.65
N LEU A 215 8.04 -3.29 -16.73
CA LEU A 215 9.30 -3.42 -15.98
C LEU A 215 10.33 -2.33 -16.37
N ALA A 216 10.37 -1.96 -17.65
CA ALA A 216 11.28 -0.93 -18.17
C ALA A 216 10.95 0.46 -17.62
N ASP A 217 9.66 0.82 -17.58
CA ASP A 217 9.22 2.10 -17.00
C ASP A 217 9.49 2.14 -15.50
N PHE A 218 9.16 1.08 -14.78
CA PHE A 218 9.45 0.98 -13.35
C PHE A 218 10.96 1.13 -13.06
N GLN A 219 11.81 0.42 -13.80
CA GLN A 219 13.27 0.54 -13.66
C GLN A 219 13.75 1.96 -13.90
N THR A 220 13.25 2.61 -14.95
CA THR A 220 13.59 3.99 -15.28
C THR A 220 13.18 4.95 -14.17
N GLN A 221 11.92 4.88 -13.74
CA GLN A 221 11.35 5.74 -12.72
C GLN A 221 12.03 5.54 -11.36
N TYR A 222 12.26 4.29 -10.96
CA TYR A 222 12.89 3.98 -9.67
C TYR A 222 14.37 4.42 -9.65
N THR A 223 15.07 4.31 -10.79
CA THR A 223 16.44 4.82 -10.95
C THR A 223 16.47 6.35 -10.85
N GLN A 224 15.52 7.03 -11.48
CA GLN A 224 15.41 8.50 -11.38
C GLN A 224 15.12 8.94 -9.94
N LEU A 225 14.20 8.27 -9.25
CA LEU A 225 13.83 8.59 -7.88
C LEU A 225 15.02 8.51 -6.93
N LEU A 226 15.68 7.33 -6.85
CA LEU A 226 16.82 7.15 -5.94
C LEU A 226 18.05 7.94 -6.40
N GLY A 227 18.26 8.08 -7.70
CA GLY A 227 19.33 8.90 -8.28
C GLY A 227 19.20 10.37 -7.88
N ALA A 228 18.02 10.96 -8.00
CA ALA A 228 17.75 12.33 -7.59
C ALA A 228 17.99 12.56 -6.09
N LEU A 229 17.49 11.66 -5.24
CA LEU A 229 17.72 11.74 -3.79
C LEU A 229 19.20 11.66 -3.44
N ARG A 230 19.94 10.70 -4.01
CA ARG A 230 21.37 10.53 -3.75
C ARG A 230 22.20 11.68 -4.28
N GLN A 231 21.89 12.18 -5.48
CA GLN A 231 22.60 13.33 -6.07
C GLN A 231 22.43 14.60 -5.22
N ALA A 232 21.20 14.87 -4.79
CA ALA A 232 20.90 16.06 -3.98
C ALA A 232 21.40 15.92 -2.53
N ARG A 233 21.45 14.72 -1.99
CA ARG A 233 21.81 14.42 -0.59
C ARG A 233 22.86 13.27 -0.52
N PRO A 234 24.11 13.56 -0.92
CA PRO A 234 25.17 12.51 -1.01
C PRO A 234 25.47 11.81 0.30
N SER A 235 25.31 12.49 1.44
CA SER A 235 25.60 11.98 2.79
C SER A 235 24.36 11.40 3.50
N ALA A 236 23.16 11.55 2.94
CA ALA A 236 21.96 11.03 3.60
C ALA A 236 21.96 9.50 3.64
N THR A 237 21.55 8.97 4.77
CA THR A 237 21.27 7.53 4.89
C THR A 237 19.93 7.24 4.22
N ILE A 238 19.93 6.34 3.23
CA ILE A 238 18.72 5.95 2.49
C ILE A 238 18.43 4.47 2.76
N MET A 239 17.19 4.15 3.10
CA MET A 239 16.71 2.79 3.23
C MET A 239 15.40 2.63 2.46
N VAL A 240 15.29 1.55 1.66
CA VAL A 240 14.14 1.30 0.80
C VAL A 240 13.49 -0.04 1.12
N ALA A 241 12.18 -0.16 0.86
CA ALA A 241 11.44 -1.41 1.01
C ALA A 241 11.27 -2.11 -0.33
N THR A 242 11.24 -3.45 -0.32
CA THR A 242 10.66 -4.23 -1.41
C THR A 242 9.13 -4.16 -1.37
N ILE A 243 8.49 -4.48 -2.50
CA ILE A 243 7.03 -4.54 -2.64
C ILE A 243 6.55 -5.90 -2.12
N GLN A 244 5.51 -5.90 -1.30
CA GLN A 244 4.83 -7.11 -0.83
C GLN A 244 3.96 -7.72 -1.93
N ASP A 245 3.66 -9.02 -1.78
CA ASP A 245 2.67 -9.69 -2.63
C ASP A 245 1.25 -9.17 -2.33
N VAL A 246 0.39 -9.20 -3.34
CA VAL A 246 -1.04 -8.81 -3.23
C VAL A 246 -1.93 -9.91 -2.63
N LEU A 247 -1.32 -11.00 -2.15
CA LEU A 247 -2.01 -12.19 -1.69
C LEU A 247 -3.15 -11.95 -0.67
N PRO A 248 -3.00 -11.10 0.36
CA PRO A 248 -4.08 -10.92 1.33
C PRO A 248 -5.39 -10.47 0.70
N PHE A 249 -5.34 -9.52 -0.25
CA PHE A 249 -6.53 -9.01 -0.95
C PHE A 249 -7.23 -10.09 -1.79
N VAL A 250 -6.48 -10.91 -2.53
CA VAL A 250 -7.03 -11.91 -3.45
C VAL A 250 -7.34 -13.26 -2.80
N THR A 251 -6.86 -13.52 -1.59
CA THR A 251 -7.14 -14.78 -0.86
C THR A 251 -8.30 -14.69 0.12
N THR A 252 -8.96 -13.55 0.19
CA THR A 252 -10.05 -13.28 1.13
C THR A 252 -11.27 -14.17 0.86
N VAL A 253 -11.61 -14.38 -0.39
CA VAL A 253 -12.73 -15.22 -0.83
C VAL A 253 -12.18 -16.52 -1.40
N LYS A 254 -12.79 -17.66 -1.01
CA LYS A 254 -12.42 -18.97 -1.57
C LYS A 254 -13.04 -19.17 -2.94
N PRO A 255 -12.36 -19.87 -3.88
CA PRO A 255 -12.90 -20.19 -5.20
C PRO A 255 -13.97 -21.29 -5.17
N TYR A 256 -14.45 -21.65 -3.98
CA TYR A 256 -15.45 -22.68 -3.73
C TYR A 256 -16.28 -22.37 -2.48
N ILE A 257 -17.45 -22.98 -2.41
CA ILE A 257 -18.22 -23.08 -1.17
C ILE A 257 -18.13 -24.50 -0.61
N VAL A 258 -18.24 -24.63 0.72
CA VAL A 258 -18.21 -25.93 1.37
C VAL A 258 -19.65 -26.48 1.45
N ASN A 259 -19.86 -27.68 0.93
CA ASN A 259 -21.14 -28.36 1.05
C ASN A 259 -21.39 -28.77 2.53
N PRO A 260 -22.42 -28.22 3.17
CA PRO A 260 -22.64 -28.48 4.62
C PRO A 260 -23.00 -29.95 4.93
N ALA A 261 -23.46 -30.71 3.93
CA ALA A 261 -23.87 -32.08 4.13
C ALA A 261 -22.70 -33.08 4.23
N ASN A 262 -21.58 -32.79 3.56
CA ASN A 262 -20.47 -33.73 3.44
C ASN A 262 -19.08 -33.10 3.46
N GLY A 263 -18.97 -31.76 3.56
CA GLY A 263 -17.71 -31.02 3.58
C GLY A 263 -17.00 -30.95 2.23
N SER A 264 -17.60 -31.43 1.12
CA SER A 264 -16.97 -31.31 -0.20
C SER A 264 -16.94 -29.88 -0.70
N HIS A 265 -15.93 -29.54 -1.52
CA HIS A 265 -15.84 -28.26 -2.18
C HIS A 265 -16.72 -28.22 -3.43
N ILE A 266 -17.58 -27.21 -3.51
CA ILE A 266 -18.38 -26.90 -4.70
C ILE A 266 -17.74 -25.71 -5.38
N PRO A 267 -17.12 -25.84 -6.57
CA PRO A 267 -16.48 -24.74 -7.27
C PRO A 267 -17.45 -23.60 -7.54
N LEU A 268 -16.99 -22.36 -7.41
CA LEU A 268 -17.69 -21.20 -7.95
C LEU A 268 -17.65 -21.22 -9.48
N ILE A 269 -18.56 -20.48 -10.11
CA ILE A 269 -18.67 -20.39 -11.57
C ILE A 269 -18.18 -19.01 -12.00
N GLY A 270 -17.16 -18.96 -12.86
CA GLY A 270 -16.75 -17.77 -13.60
C GLY A 270 -17.26 -17.80 -15.04
N GLU A 271 -17.14 -16.69 -15.76
CA GLU A 271 -17.55 -16.59 -17.17
C GLU A 271 -16.82 -17.61 -18.07
N ASN A 272 -15.58 -17.96 -17.73
CA ASN A 272 -14.79 -18.96 -18.46
C ASN A 272 -14.90 -20.38 -17.82
N GLY A 273 -15.97 -20.64 -17.06
CA GLY A 273 -16.26 -21.93 -16.47
C GLY A 273 -15.96 -22.04 -14.98
N PRO A 274 -16.11 -23.25 -14.40
CA PRO A 274 -15.90 -23.48 -12.98
C PRO A 274 -14.48 -23.09 -12.55
N LEU A 275 -14.36 -22.54 -11.34
CA LEU A 275 -13.07 -22.21 -10.74
C LEU A 275 -12.39 -23.47 -10.23
N THR A 276 -11.07 -23.45 -10.25
CA THR A 276 -10.22 -24.45 -9.59
C THR A 276 -9.82 -23.97 -8.20
N GLU A 277 -9.29 -24.85 -7.36
CA GLU A 277 -8.77 -24.46 -6.03
C GLU A 277 -7.54 -23.54 -6.10
N ASN A 278 -6.90 -23.44 -7.26
CA ASN A 278 -5.75 -22.57 -7.51
C ASN A 278 -6.13 -21.21 -8.09
N ASP A 279 -7.39 -20.98 -8.40
CA ASP A 279 -7.88 -19.66 -8.82
C ASP A 279 -8.14 -18.77 -7.61
N PHE A 280 -8.14 -17.46 -7.81
CA PHE A 280 -8.28 -16.47 -6.77
C PHE A 280 -9.53 -15.62 -7.02
N VAL A 281 -10.20 -15.27 -5.93
CA VAL A 281 -11.42 -14.45 -5.98
C VAL A 281 -11.20 -13.24 -5.08
N THR A 282 -11.35 -12.06 -5.65
CA THR A 282 -11.14 -10.80 -4.92
C THR A 282 -12.26 -10.56 -3.90
N LEU A 283 -11.99 -9.72 -2.91
CA LEU A 283 -12.98 -9.29 -1.91
C LEU A 283 -14.23 -8.68 -2.58
N LEU A 284 -14.07 -8.10 -3.76
CA LEU A 284 -15.17 -7.46 -4.52
C LEU A 284 -16.26 -8.44 -4.97
N ALA A 285 -15.95 -9.75 -5.06
CA ALA A 285 -16.94 -10.78 -5.35
C ALA A 285 -17.98 -10.98 -4.23
N SER A 286 -17.68 -10.49 -3.01
CA SER A 286 -18.50 -10.79 -1.82
C SER A 286 -19.95 -10.34 -1.97
N SER A 287 -20.19 -9.17 -2.57
CA SER A 287 -21.53 -8.66 -2.84
C SER A 287 -22.31 -9.48 -3.89
N LEU A 288 -21.61 -10.02 -4.89
CA LEU A 288 -22.18 -10.90 -5.93
C LEU A 288 -22.54 -12.26 -5.35
N LEU A 289 -21.62 -12.84 -4.57
CA LEU A 289 -21.84 -14.12 -3.87
C LEU A 289 -23.02 -14.03 -2.89
N ALA A 290 -23.19 -12.91 -2.20
CA ALA A 290 -24.35 -12.67 -1.32
C ALA A 290 -25.68 -12.69 -2.07
N GLN A 291 -25.68 -12.37 -3.37
CA GLN A 291 -26.83 -12.46 -4.27
C GLN A 291 -26.98 -13.84 -4.92
N GLY A 292 -26.10 -14.79 -4.58
CA GLY A 292 -26.07 -16.15 -5.16
C GLY A 292 -25.40 -16.25 -6.53
N ILE A 293 -24.79 -15.14 -7.03
CA ILE A 293 -24.05 -15.11 -8.29
C ILE A 293 -22.70 -15.78 -8.09
N GLY A 294 -22.25 -16.58 -9.06
CA GLY A 294 -21.07 -17.43 -8.93
C GLY A 294 -21.35 -18.77 -8.23
N ILE A 295 -22.53 -18.94 -7.66
CA ILE A 295 -22.91 -20.19 -6.96
C ILE A 295 -23.77 -21.03 -7.90
N PRO A 296 -23.43 -22.35 -8.09
CA PRO A 296 -24.25 -23.25 -8.91
C PRO A 296 -25.69 -23.35 -8.41
N GLN A 297 -26.67 -23.49 -9.29
CA GLN A 297 -28.08 -23.71 -8.92
C GLN A 297 -28.27 -24.91 -8.02
N ALA A 298 -27.57 -26.00 -8.29
CA ALA A 298 -27.60 -27.20 -7.46
C ALA A 298 -27.13 -26.98 -6.01
N ALA A 299 -26.39 -25.90 -5.77
CA ALA A 299 -25.92 -25.47 -4.45
C ALA A 299 -26.75 -24.32 -3.86
N GLY A 300 -27.91 -23.98 -4.45
CA GLY A 300 -28.80 -22.94 -3.97
C GLY A 300 -28.51 -21.54 -4.51
N GLY A 301 -27.58 -21.39 -5.45
CA GLY A 301 -27.28 -20.13 -6.11
C GLY A 301 -28.13 -19.84 -7.34
N THR A 302 -27.80 -18.75 -8.03
CA THR A 302 -28.49 -18.33 -9.27
C THR A 302 -28.04 -19.12 -10.49
N GLY A 303 -26.82 -19.70 -10.45
CA GLY A 303 -26.15 -20.30 -11.60
C GLY A 303 -25.55 -19.28 -12.58
N LEU A 304 -25.67 -17.97 -12.29
CA LEU A 304 -24.99 -16.91 -13.07
C LEU A 304 -23.52 -16.88 -12.71
N PRO A 305 -22.62 -16.67 -13.69
CA PRO A 305 -21.17 -16.63 -13.44
C PRO A 305 -20.73 -15.33 -12.77
N LEU A 306 -19.63 -15.39 -12.02
CA LEU A 306 -18.86 -14.22 -11.60
C LEU A 306 -18.15 -13.60 -12.81
N PRO A 307 -18.07 -12.25 -12.88
CA PRO A 307 -17.38 -11.58 -13.97
C PRO A 307 -15.87 -11.83 -13.91
N GLU A 308 -15.27 -12.12 -15.07
CA GLU A 308 -13.83 -12.21 -15.26
C GLU A 308 -13.32 -10.98 -16.00
N GLY A 309 -12.11 -10.53 -15.63
CA GLY A 309 -11.51 -9.38 -16.26
C GLY A 309 -11.12 -9.67 -17.72
N SER A 310 -11.33 -8.70 -18.59
CA SER A 310 -11.02 -8.82 -20.03
C SER A 310 -10.71 -7.47 -20.65
N VAL A 311 -10.14 -7.51 -21.85
CA VAL A 311 -9.97 -6.32 -22.71
C VAL A 311 -10.55 -6.63 -24.07
N ASP A 312 -11.36 -5.73 -24.57
CA ASP A 312 -11.91 -5.79 -25.92
C ASP A 312 -11.87 -4.42 -26.61
N GLN A 313 -12.56 -4.29 -27.76
CA GLN A 313 -12.62 -3.03 -28.52
C GLN A 313 -13.32 -1.89 -27.76
N THR A 314 -14.08 -2.21 -26.72
CA THR A 314 -14.81 -1.21 -25.88
C THR A 314 -13.97 -0.78 -24.68
N GLY A 315 -12.89 -1.49 -24.36
CA GLY A 315 -11.95 -1.14 -23.32
C GLY A 315 -11.59 -2.28 -22.37
N LEU A 316 -11.15 -1.89 -21.20
CA LEU A 316 -10.80 -2.79 -20.09
C LEU A 316 -12.05 -3.06 -19.23
N HIS A 317 -12.41 -4.32 -19.09
CA HIS A 317 -13.49 -4.79 -18.22
C HIS A 317 -12.90 -5.41 -16.96
N ALA A 318 -13.30 -4.90 -15.79
CA ALA A 318 -12.88 -5.49 -14.54
C ALA A 318 -13.67 -6.75 -14.23
N GLY A 319 -12.96 -7.73 -13.69
CA GLY A 319 -13.55 -8.91 -13.09
C GLY A 319 -13.37 -8.93 -11.58
N VAL A 320 -13.70 -10.09 -11.02
CA VAL A 320 -13.46 -10.42 -9.61
C VAL A 320 -12.70 -11.74 -9.44
N ILE A 321 -12.25 -12.32 -10.54
CA ILE A 321 -11.52 -13.60 -10.58
C ILE A 321 -10.16 -13.38 -11.22
N LEU A 322 -9.10 -13.77 -10.54
CA LEU A 322 -7.76 -13.96 -11.11
C LEU A 322 -7.53 -15.45 -11.27
N ARG A 323 -7.39 -15.92 -12.50
CA ARG A 323 -7.02 -17.31 -12.76
C ARG A 323 -5.59 -17.56 -12.28
N ALA A 324 -5.28 -18.81 -11.95
CA ALA A 324 -3.96 -19.22 -11.46
C ALA A 324 -2.79 -18.71 -12.32
N ALA A 325 -2.96 -18.69 -13.65
CA ALA A 325 -1.96 -18.18 -14.58
C ALA A 325 -1.75 -16.66 -14.45
N GLU A 326 -2.81 -15.88 -14.30
CA GLU A 326 -2.76 -14.43 -14.10
C GLU A 326 -2.10 -14.08 -12.78
N MET A 327 -2.48 -14.80 -11.72
CA MET A 327 -1.83 -14.64 -10.42
C MET A 327 -0.35 -14.98 -10.47
N GLY A 328 0.01 -16.04 -11.21
CA GLY A 328 1.42 -16.38 -11.46
C GLY A 328 2.19 -15.26 -12.14
N ALA A 329 1.62 -14.65 -13.17
CA ALA A 329 2.22 -13.53 -13.89
C ALA A 329 2.38 -12.28 -12.98
N LEU A 330 1.39 -12.00 -12.14
CA LEU A 330 1.42 -10.89 -11.18
C LEU A 330 2.52 -11.07 -10.13
N VAL A 331 2.61 -12.26 -9.53
CA VAL A 331 3.66 -12.60 -8.53
C VAL A 331 5.05 -12.55 -9.17
N GLN A 332 5.19 -13.04 -10.40
CA GLN A 332 6.45 -12.93 -11.14
C GLN A 332 6.85 -11.48 -11.33
N ARG A 333 5.93 -10.61 -11.79
CA ARG A 333 6.20 -9.18 -12.01
C ARG A 333 6.60 -8.47 -10.72
N ILE A 334 5.95 -8.75 -9.60
CA ILE A 334 6.35 -8.21 -8.28
C ILE A 334 7.78 -8.65 -7.94
N GLY A 335 8.14 -9.90 -8.23
CA GLY A 335 9.51 -10.40 -8.07
C GLY A 335 10.53 -9.63 -8.93
N GLU A 336 10.18 -9.31 -10.18
CA GLU A 336 10.99 -8.53 -11.10
C GLU A 336 11.16 -7.08 -10.60
N TYR A 337 10.10 -6.41 -10.14
CA TYR A 337 10.18 -5.09 -9.52
C TYR A 337 11.09 -5.12 -8.28
N ASN A 338 10.99 -6.13 -7.43
CA ASN A 338 11.84 -6.29 -6.27
C ASN A 338 13.32 -6.50 -6.65
N GLY A 339 13.59 -7.14 -7.79
CA GLY A 339 14.93 -7.22 -8.39
C GLY A 339 15.47 -5.84 -8.77
N VAL A 340 14.65 -5.00 -9.41
CA VAL A 340 14.98 -3.61 -9.75
C VAL A 340 15.27 -2.79 -8.49
N ILE A 341 14.39 -2.85 -7.49
CA ILE A 341 14.57 -2.13 -6.21
C ILE A 341 15.93 -2.46 -5.58
N LYS A 342 16.26 -3.75 -5.47
CA LYS A 342 17.52 -4.22 -4.88
C LYS A 342 18.73 -3.73 -5.68
N SER A 343 18.66 -3.82 -7.00
CA SER A 343 19.73 -3.40 -7.90
C SER A 343 19.99 -1.89 -7.85
N VAL A 344 18.94 -1.08 -7.97
CA VAL A 344 19.04 0.39 -7.95
C VAL A 344 19.47 0.88 -6.57
N ALA A 345 18.95 0.28 -5.49
CA ALA A 345 19.38 0.59 -4.12
C ALA A 345 20.87 0.36 -3.93
N ALA A 346 21.38 -0.78 -4.40
CA ALA A 346 22.82 -1.09 -4.35
C ALA A 346 23.65 -0.06 -5.12
N ALA A 347 23.21 0.35 -6.32
CA ALA A 347 23.91 1.33 -7.15
C ALA A 347 24.06 2.70 -6.49
N VAL A 348 23.07 3.12 -5.68
CA VAL A 348 23.13 4.41 -4.95
C VAL A 348 23.60 4.27 -3.50
N GLY A 349 24.02 3.08 -3.06
CA GLY A 349 24.46 2.82 -1.69
C GLY A 349 23.33 2.89 -0.65
N ALA A 350 22.08 2.66 -1.05
CA ALA A 350 20.95 2.53 -0.14
C ALA A 350 20.88 1.11 0.46
N LYS A 351 20.26 0.97 1.64
CA LYS A 351 19.97 -0.32 2.24
C LYS A 351 18.53 -0.75 1.92
N VAL A 352 18.31 -2.07 1.88
CA VAL A 352 17.00 -2.64 1.56
C VAL A 352 16.46 -3.41 2.75
N ILE A 353 15.17 -3.21 3.06
CA ILE A 353 14.38 -4.12 3.88
C ILE A 353 13.50 -4.97 2.95
N ASP A 354 13.56 -6.29 3.10
CA ASP A 354 12.78 -7.23 2.29
C ASP A 354 11.39 -7.45 2.89
N ILE A 355 10.51 -6.47 2.67
CA ILE A 355 9.11 -6.51 3.13
C ILE A 355 8.35 -7.68 2.47
N ASN A 356 8.68 -8.03 1.23
CA ASN A 356 8.07 -9.19 0.55
C ASN A 356 8.32 -10.48 1.34
N ALA A 357 9.57 -10.73 1.74
CA ALA A 357 9.92 -11.91 2.50
C ALA A 357 9.27 -11.91 3.91
N ILE A 358 9.17 -10.75 4.56
CA ILE A 358 8.52 -10.58 5.85
C ILE A 358 7.04 -10.95 5.76
N TRP A 359 6.31 -10.39 4.81
CA TRP A 359 4.88 -10.68 4.61
C TRP A 359 4.63 -12.15 4.26
N ARG A 360 5.46 -12.74 3.40
CA ARG A 360 5.38 -14.18 3.11
C ARG A 360 5.56 -15.03 4.38
N GLY A 361 6.50 -14.66 5.24
CA GLY A 361 6.70 -15.32 6.53
C GLY A 361 5.49 -15.19 7.45
N TRP A 362 4.89 -14.01 7.54
CA TRP A 362 3.68 -13.79 8.34
C TRP A 362 2.45 -14.50 7.76
N ASN A 363 2.33 -14.56 6.44
CA ASN A 363 1.25 -15.27 5.77
C ASN A 363 1.32 -16.80 6.06
N ALA A 364 2.54 -17.35 6.09
CA ALA A 364 2.74 -18.76 6.35
C ALA A 364 2.58 -19.15 7.84
N ASN A 365 3.03 -18.28 8.76
CA ASN A 365 3.22 -18.68 10.16
C ASN A 365 2.46 -17.78 11.15
N GLY A 366 1.94 -16.63 10.73
CA GLY A 366 1.46 -15.60 11.65
C GLY A 366 2.57 -15.03 12.54
N VAL A 367 2.17 -14.31 13.57
CA VAL A 367 3.07 -13.72 14.59
C VAL A 367 2.46 -13.95 15.97
N LEU A 368 3.26 -14.46 16.92
CA LEU A 368 2.81 -14.64 18.30
C LEU A 368 3.18 -13.38 19.12
N ILE A 369 2.18 -12.73 19.71
CA ILE A 369 2.33 -11.52 20.53
C ILE A 369 1.65 -11.74 21.87
N GLY A 370 2.41 -11.87 22.94
CA GLY A 370 1.84 -12.04 24.29
C GLY A 370 0.91 -13.24 24.44
N GLY A 371 1.12 -14.30 23.64
CA GLY A 371 0.26 -15.50 23.61
C GLY A 371 -0.90 -15.41 22.61
N ILE A 372 -1.11 -14.28 21.95
CA ILE A 372 -2.13 -14.11 20.90
C ILE A 372 -1.49 -14.37 19.53
N HIS A 373 -2.08 -15.26 18.75
CA HIS A 373 -1.65 -15.57 17.39
C HIS A 373 -2.31 -14.63 16.39
N VAL A 374 -1.52 -13.70 15.86
CA VAL A 374 -1.93 -12.68 14.87
C VAL A 374 -1.55 -13.19 13.48
N THR A 375 -2.46 -13.08 12.51
CA THR A 375 -2.27 -13.61 11.15
C THR A 375 -2.66 -12.58 10.09
N THR A 376 -2.41 -12.90 8.83
CA THR A 376 -2.83 -12.11 7.67
C THR A 376 -4.28 -12.39 7.26
N SER A 377 -4.99 -13.30 7.94
CA SER A 377 -6.37 -13.63 7.62
C SER A 377 -7.28 -12.41 7.72
N PHE A 378 -8.08 -12.19 6.68
CA PHE A 378 -9.01 -11.07 6.64
C PHE A 378 -10.01 -11.10 7.81
N LEU A 379 -10.29 -9.98 8.42
CA LEU A 379 -11.17 -9.75 9.58
C LEU A 379 -10.72 -10.44 10.88
N THR A 380 -10.15 -11.63 10.83
CA THR A 380 -9.89 -12.44 12.01
C THR A 380 -8.42 -12.49 12.39
N GLY A 381 -7.54 -12.14 11.45
CA GLY A 381 -6.09 -12.21 11.66
C GLY A 381 -5.48 -11.05 12.42
N GLY A 382 -6.14 -9.88 12.41
CA GLY A 382 -5.70 -8.67 13.11
C GLY A 382 -4.63 -7.85 12.39
N MET A 383 -4.03 -8.33 11.27
CA MET A 383 -3.01 -7.58 10.54
C MET A 383 -3.58 -6.63 9.50
N PHE A 384 -4.72 -6.96 8.86
CA PHE A 384 -5.34 -6.18 7.80
C PHE A 384 -6.65 -5.54 8.23
N GLY A 385 -6.90 -4.34 7.70
CA GLY A 385 -8.15 -3.62 7.84
C GLY A 385 -9.28 -4.19 6.98
N TYR A 386 -10.42 -3.50 7.01
CA TYR A 386 -11.64 -3.93 6.32
C TYR A 386 -11.58 -3.84 4.79
N ASP A 387 -10.57 -3.20 4.23
CA ASP A 387 -10.30 -3.18 2.79
C ASP A 387 -9.49 -4.38 2.29
N GLY A 388 -8.93 -5.19 3.20
CA GLY A 388 -8.10 -6.35 2.86
C GLY A 388 -6.75 -6.02 2.21
N VAL A 389 -6.38 -4.74 2.14
CA VAL A 389 -5.16 -4.23 1.51
C VAL A 389 -4.25 -3.57 2.52
N HIS A 390 -4.79 -2.66 3.34
CA HIS A 390 -4.01 -1.86 4.27
C HIS A 390 -3.91 -2.52 5.64
N PRO A 391 -2.75 -2.40 6.30
CA PRO A 391 -2.59 -2.87 7.67
C PRO A 391 -3.49 -2.13 8.66
N THR A 392 -3.88 -2.81 9.73
CA THR A 392 -4.40 -2.18 10.94
C THR A 392 -3.27 -1.43 11.66
N ALA A 393 -3.61 -0.70 12.74
CA ALA A 393 -2.60 -0.11 13.61
C ALA A 393 -1.60 -1.16 14.15
N LEU A 394 -2.07 -2.37 14.46
CA LEU A 394 -1.21 -3.50 14.85
C LEU A 394 -0.32 -3.97 13.69
N GLY A 395 -0.87 -4.11 12.48
CA GLY A 395 -0.11 -4.47 11.29
C GLY A 395 0.99 -3.45 10.98
N TYR A 396 0.70 -2.15 11.12
CA TYR A 396 1.69 -1.09 10.97
C TYR A 396 2.76 -1.12 12.08
N ALA A 397 2.38 -1.39 13.33
CA ALA A 397 3.34 -1.53 14.41
C ALA A 397 4.29 -2.73 14.21
N LEU A 398 3.77 -3.84 13.69
CA LEU A 398 4.59 -5.00 13.29
C LEU A 398 5.56 -4.65 12.16
N LEU A 399 5.08 -3.98 11.11
CA LEU A 399 5.94 -3.52 10.01
C LEU A 399 7.02 -2.55 10.51
N ALA A 400 6.64 -1.57 11.32
CA ALA A 400 7.58 -0.61 11.89
C ALA A 400 8.64 -1.31 12.77
N ARG A 401 8.26 -2.35 13.49
CA ARG A 401 9.19 -3.18 14.26
C ARG A 401 10.24 -3.85 13.38
N GLU A 402 9.83 -4.39 12.23
CA GLU A 402 10.77 -4.99 11.28
C GLU A 402 11.68 -3.94 10.62
N TRP A 403 11.14 -2.75 10.30
CA TRP A 403 11.95 -1.63 9.85
C TRP A 403 13.00 -1.22 10.90
N ILE A 404 12.63 -1.10 12.16
CA ILE A 404 13.55 -0.75 13.27
C ILE A 404 14.64 -1.82 13.42
N LYS A 405 14.29 -3.10 13.38
CA LYS A 405 15.28 -4.19 13.39
C LYS A 405 16.25 -4.08 12.21
N ALA A 406 15.72 -3.81 11.01
CA ALA A 406 16.54 -3.66 9.82
C ALA A 406 17.43 -2.40 9.88
N ILE A 407 16.93 -1.27 10.39
CA ILE A 407 17.71 -0.05 10.64
C ILE A 407 18.84 -0.37 11.64
N ASN A 408 18.51 -0.97 12.78
CA ASN A 408 19.50 -1.34 13.79
C ASN A 408 20.59 -2.27 13.22
N SER A 409 20.19 -3.28 12.46
CA SER A 409 21.11 -4.26 11.87
C SER A 409 22.00 -3.67 10.78
N ASN A 410 21.44 -2.86 9.87
CA ASN A 410 22.19 -2.32 8.73
C ASN A 410 23.11 -1.17 9.11
N PHE A 411 22.77 -0.41 10.15
CA PHE A 411 23.47 0.83 10.49
C PHE A 411 24.08 0.83 11.89
N GLY A 412 23.96 -0.26 12.66
CA GLY A 412 24.49 -0.34 14.01
C GLY A 412 23.82 0.59 15.02
N THR A 413 22.60 1.05 14.72
CA THR A 413 21.81 1.89 15.62
C THR A 413 21.20 1.06 16.76
N LYS A 414 20.63 1.74 17.76
CA LYS A 414 19.98 1.11 18.93
C LYS A 414 18.60 1.71 19.18
N LEU A 415 17.82 1.87 18.12
CA LEU A 415 16.42 2.26 18.28
C LEU A 415 15.70 1.22 19.14
N ALA A 416 14.88 1.69 20.09
CA ALA A 416 14.16 0.81 21.00
C ALA A 416 13.13 -0.04 20.23
N ASP A 417 12.89 -1.27 20.70
CA ASP A 417 11.81 -2.11 20.17
C ASP A 417 10.44 -1.52 20.51
N ILE A 418 9.43 -1.90 19.72
CA ILE A 418 8.05 -1.42 19.89
C ILE A 418 7.32 -2.33 20.88
N ASP A 419 6.69 -1.72 21.90
CA ASP A 419 5.69 -2.42 22.69
C ASP A 419 4.42 -2.61 21.87
N LEU A 420 4.15 -3.85 21.48
CA LEU A 420 2.99 -4.21 20.66
C LEU A 420 1.69 -4.36 21.48
N ARG A 421 1.75 -4.42 22.80
CA ARG A 421 0.58 -4.65 23.66
C ARG A 421 -0.51 -3.59 23.49
N PRO A 422 -0.21 -2.29 23.39
CA PRO A 422 -1.25 -1.28 23.17
C PRO A 422 -2.03 -1.44 21.86
N PHE A 423 -1.46 -2.15 20.87
CA PHE A 423 -2.10 -2.39 19.58
C PHE A 423 -2.96 -3.66 19.53
N LEU A 424 -2.93 -4.47 20.60
CA LEU A 424 -3.76 -5.68 20.70
C LEU A 424 -5.22 -5.40 21.08
N THR A 425 -5.51 -4.18 21.54
CA THR A 425 -6.84 -3.74 21.97
C THR A 425 -7.32 -2.62 21.05
N GLY A 426 -8.51 -2.73 20.49
CA GLY A 426 -9.08 -1.71 19.60
C GLY A 426 -9.57 -2.28 18.26
N GLU A 427 -9.88 -1.40 17.33
CA GLU A 427 -10.25 -1.79 15.97
C GLU A 427 -9.09 -2.56 15.32
N GLY A 428 -9.35 -3.78 14.87
CA GLY A 428 -8.35 -4.70 14.32
C GLY A 428 -7.68 -5.64 15.32
N ALA A 429 -8.08 -5.61 16.61
CA ALA A 429 -7.70 -6.68 17.50
C ALA A 429 -8.24 -8.02 16.98
N ALA A 430 -7.35 -9.03 16.90
CA ALA A 430 -7.73 -10.36 16.46
C ALA A 430 -8.91 -10.87 17.32
N SER A 431 -10.10 -10.92 16.75
CA SER A 431 -11.22 -11.57 17.39
C SER A 431 -10.94 -13.07 17.35
N ALA A 432 -10.94 -13.73 18.51
CA ALA A 432 -10.70 -15.16 18.63
C ALA A 432 -11.82 -16.03 18.02
N THR A 433 -12.85 -15.42 17.45
CA THR A 433 -13.94 -16.11 16.76
C THR A 433 -13.57 -16.35 15.31
N SER A 434 -13.53 -17.60 14.90
CA SER A 434 -13.38 -18.03 13.50
C SER A 434 -14.59 -17.57 12.68
N VAL A 435 -14.53 -16.32 12.17
CA VAL A 435 -15.51 -15.83 11.19
C VAL A 435 -15.12 -16.43 9.85
N LEU A 436 -16.02 -17.16 9.22
CA LEU A 436 -15.79 -17.69 7.88
C LEU A 436 -15.80 -16.49 6.89
N ALA A 437 -14.63 -16.11 6.40
CA ALA A 437 -14.45 -15.00 5.46
C ALA A 437 -15.28 -15.16 4.16
N ALA A 438 -15.67 -16.39 3.82
CA ALA A 438 -16.46 -16.69 2.62
C ALA A 438 -17.86 -16.01 2.59
N ASN A 439 -18.33 -15.47 3.70
CA ASN A 439 -19.66 -14.86 3.80
C ASN A 439 -19.60 -13.36 4.13
N THR A 440 -18.45 -12.71 3.94
CA THR A 440 -18.34 -11.26 4.16
C THR A 440 -19.17 -10.52 3.12
N ILE A 441 -20.11 -9.70 3.58
CA ILE A 441 -20.85 -8.76 2.73
C ILE A 441 -20.13 -7.42 2.78
N VAL A 442 -19.54 -7.03 1.64
CA VAL A 442 -19.11 -5.65 1.44
C VAL A 442 -20.25 -4.93 0.74
N SER A 443 -20.74 -3.82 1.28
CA SER A 443 -21.81 -3.06 0.65
C SER A 443 -21.44 -2.68 -0.78
N GLU A 444 -22.41 -2.63 -1.69
CA GLU A 444 -22.18 -2.22 -3.08
C GLU A 444 -21.46 -0.87 -3.14
N GLN A 445 -21.85 0.07 -2.27
CA GLN A 445 -21.23 1.38 -2.18
C GLN A 445 -19.75 1.28 -1.79
N ALA A 446 -19.41 0.45 -0.82
CA ALA A 446 -18.02 0.24 -0.40
C ALA A 446 -17.21 -0.46 -1.49
N ALA A 447 -17.75 -1.49 -2.13
CA ALA A 447 -17.11 -2.20 -3.23
C ALA A 447 -16.86 -1.26 -4.43
N VAL A 448 -17.86 -0.47 -4.83
CA VAL A 448 -17.72 0.53 -5.90
C VAL A 448 -16.68 1.58 -5.54
N ALA A 449 -16.65 2.06 -4.30
CA ALA A 449 -15.69 3.06 -3.86
C ALA A 449 -14.26 2.49 -3.86
N MET A 450 -14.07 1.25 -3.41
CA MET A 450 -12.78 0.57 -3.45
C MET A 450 -12.27 0.42 -4.89
N VAL A 451 -13.11 -0.02 -5.81
CA VAL A 451 -12.72 -0.13 -7.21
C VAL A 451 -12.40 1.23 -7.82
N LYS A 452 -13.21 2.26 -7.55
CA LYS A 452 -12.93 3.65 -8.02
C LYS A 452 -11.62 4.20 -7.48
N ALA A 453 -11.27 3.87 -6.26
CA ALA A 453 -10.06 4.37 -5.62
C ALA A 453 -8.78 3.87 -6.30
N TYR A 454 -8.75 2.60 -6.61
CA TYR A 454 -7.55 1.92 -7.07
C TYR A 454 -7.50 1.77 -8.59
N ALA A 455 -8.65 1.70 -9.21
CA ALA A 455 -8.80 1.58 -10.65
C ALA A 455 -9.64 2.74 -11.20
N PRO A 456 -9.15 3.98 -11.11
CA PRO A 456 -9.92 5.18 -11.46
C PRO A 456 -10.32 5.22 -12.93
N TYR A 457 -9.67 4.43 -13.74
CA TYR A 457 -9.97 4.30 -15.17
C TYR A 457 -11.01 3.22 -15.44
N ALA A 458 -11.56 2.66 -14.36
CA ALA A 458 -12.44 1.54 -14.40
C ALA A 458 -13.69 1.83 -13.65
N LEU A 459 -14.75 2.01 -14.24
CA LEU A 459 -16.08 2.03 -13.68
C LEU A 459 -16.83 3.30 -13.93
N THR A 460 -17.70 3.16 -14.81
CA THR A 460 -19.03 3.75 -14.72
C THR A 460 -19.99 2.58 -14.66
N ASP A 461 -20.93 2.65 -13.77
CA ASP A 461 -22.10 1.79 -13.62
C ASP A 461 -21.87 0.39 -13.00
N LYS A 462 -22.60 0.23 -11.92
CA LYS A 462 -22.98 -0.94 -11.14
C LYS A 462 -22.33 -2.27 -11.55
N LEU A 463 -21.66 -2.91 -10.62
CA LEU A 463 -21.40 -4.35 -10.64
C LEU A 463 -22.76 -5.06 -10.77
N GLN A 464 -23.24 -5.22 -11.99
CA GLN A 464 -24.43 -5.99 -12.28
C GLN A 464 -24.08 -7.25 -13.06
N PRO A 465 -24.71 -8.38 -12.74
CA PRO A 465 -24.52 -9.63 -13.49
C PRO A 465 -24.85 -9.41 -14.97
N GLY A 466 -23.95 -9.82 -15.85
CA GLY A 466 -24.15 -9.74 -17.29
C GLY A 466 -23.94 -8.36 -17.92
N HIS A 467 -23.52 -7.36 -17.16
CA HIS A 467 -23.03 -6.10 -17.70
C HIS A 467 -21.53 -6.00 -17.48
N ALA A 468 -20.80 -6.05 -18.58
CA ALA A 468 -19.39 -5.71 -18.59
C ALA A 468 -19.22 -4.33 -17.97
N VAL A 469 -18.34 -4.22 -17.00
CA VAL A 469 -17.98 -2.93 -16.41
C VAL A 469 -17.14 -2.21 -17.45
N HIS A 470 -17.76 -1.37 -18.28
CA HIS A 470 -17.08 -0.63 -19.31
C HIS A 470 -16.11 0.37 -18.67
N ARG A 471 -14.84 0.15 -18.92
CA ARG A 471 -13.80 1.11 -18.63
C ARG A 471 -13.43 1.84 -19.91
N HIS A 472 -13.64 3.13 -19.93
CA HIS A 472 -12.89 3.93 -20.85
C HIS A 472 -11.43 3.90 -20.36
N ILE A 473 -10.54 3.25 -21.11
CA ILE A 473 -9.12 3.52 -21.02
C ILE A 473 -8.99 4.96 -21.55
N VAL A 474 -9.21 5.92 -20.69
CA VAL A 474 -8.61 7.22 -20.93
C VAL A 474 -7.13 6.94 -20.74
N ALA A 475 -6.41 6.81 -21.85
CA ALA A 475 -4.96 6.84 -21.82
C ALA A 475 -4.60 7.93 -20.83
N ARG A 476 -3.71 7.63 -19.85
CA ARG A 476 -3.20 8.66 -18.94
C ARG A 476 -2.98 9.88 -19.80
N PRO A 477 -3.60 11.04 -19.54
CA PRO A 477 -3.24 12.21 -20.30
C PRO A 477 -1.74 12.35 -20.08
N ASN A 478 -0.96 12.08 -21.11
CA ASN A 478 0.40 12.59 -21.16
C ASN A 478 0.22 14.07 -20.95
N VAL A 479 0.51 14.53 -19.75
CA VAL A 479 0.65 15.95 -19.48
C VAL A 479 2.01 16.34 -20.05
N GLU A 480 2.17 16.22 -21.36
CA GLU A 480 2.99 17.13 -22.12
C GLU A 480 2.28 18.47 -22.04
N ARG A 481 2.51 19.19 -20.97
CA ARG A 481 2.42 20.65 -21.03
C ARG A 481 3.59 21.09 -21.88
N THR A 482 3.35 21.13 -23.19
CA THR A 482 4.18 21.91 -24.10
C THR A 482 4.25 23.31 -23.55
N ALA A 483 5.47 23.75 -23.28
CA ALA A 483 5.81 25.12 -22.95
C ALA A 483 5.54 26.01 -24.17
N THR A 484 4.28 26.30 -24.49
CA THR A 484 3.88 27.33 -25.45
C THR A 484 2.51 27.85 -25.08
N ASP A 485 2.49 28.72 -24.09
CA ASP A 485 1.58 29.85 -24.06
C ASP A 485 2.26 30.96 -23.24
N LYS A 486 2.91 31.85 -23.96
CA LYS A 486 3.19 33.25 -23.56
C LYS A 486 2.19 34.15 -24.27
N PRO A 487 2.08 35.27 -23.71
CA PRO A 487 1.40 36.23 -23.20
C PRO A 487 1.22 37.14 -23.08
#